data_da51835c9dffe962e2e593b0c9f97b77
#
_entry.id   da51835c9dffe962e2e593b0c9f97b77
#
_cell.length_a   1.000
_cell.length_b   1.000
_cell.length_c   1.000
_cell.angle_alpha   90.00
_cell.angle_beta   90.00
_cell.angle_gamma   90.00
#
_symmetry.space_group_name_H-M   'P 1'
#
loop_
_entity.id
_entity.type
_entity.pdbx_description
1 polymer ?
#
loop_
_entity_poly.entity_id
_entity_poly.type
_entity_poly.pdbx_seq_one_letter_code
_entity_poly.pdbx_strand_id
1 'polypeptide(L)'
;MGFEGKLKTSRKGIGKFTIKVTGKPAHAGLNPEMGVSAIVELSYHIQQLFSLNDFEKGITVNVGMIQGGSSANVIAEESKAVVDVRVHNMEDARFIENEILNLKPKHKGTSLEIEGGFGRPPMERTARNQKLWTLAKSIGKVMELELEQATAGGGSDGNTTSMYTATLDGLGTVGDGAHARHEFIFKEKFIERTTLLAMLLSAEDIGQEMTINSKKIIA
;
A
#
# COMPACT_ATOMS: atom_id res chain seq x y z
N MET A 1 3.73 13.15 4.07
CA MET A 1 3.21 14.53 4.13
C MET A 1 2.00 14.63 3.22
N GLY A 2 1.09 15.55 3.44
CA GLY A 2 -0.02 15.85 2.53
C GLY A 2 -0.37 17.33 2.67
N PHE A 3 -0.64 17.98 1.56
CA PHE A 3 -0.95 19.42 1.48
C PHE A 3 -2.09 19.83 2.44
N GLU A 4 -3.11 18.96 2.59
CA GLU A 4 -4.25 19.23 3.44
C GLU A 4 -3.99 19.01 4.95
N GLY A 5 -2.84 18.46 5.34
CA GLY A 5 -2.49 18.22 6.74
C GLY A 5 -3.38 17.22 7.48
N LYS A 6 -4.19 16.42 6.78
CA LYS A 6 -5.09 15.43 7.40
C LYS A 6 -4.31 14.32 8.09
N LEU A 7 -4.70 13.92 9.29
CA LEU A 7 -4.11 12.78 9.99
C LEU A 7 -4.53 11.47 9.35
N LYS A 8 -3.66 10.48 9.38
CA LYS A 8 -3.91 9.20 8.71
C LYS A 8 -4.35 8.16 9.73
N THR A 9 -5.61 7.80 9.66
CA THR A 9 -6.22 6.72 10.47
C THR A 9 -6.30 5.42 9.71
N SER A 10 -5.96 5.45 8.42
CA SER A 10 -5.92 4.29 7.53
C SER A 10 -4.87 4.49 6.44
N ARG A 11 -4.24 3.39 6.04
CA ARG A 11 -3.32 3.34 4.89
C ARG A 11 -3.54 2.05 4.12
N LYS A 12 -3.44 2.10 2.79
CA LYS A 12 -3.45 0.89 1.98
C LYS A 12 -2.26 -0.01 2.33
N GLY A 13 -2.51 -1.30 2.37
CA GLY A 13 -1.47 -2.32 2.36
C GLY A 13 -0.77 -2.36 1.01
N ILE A 14 0.47 -2.83 1.01
CA ILE A 14 1.33 -2.91 -0.17
C ILE A 14 1.82 -4.34 -0.35
N GLY A 15 1.35 -4.98 -1.41
CA GLY A 15 1.84 -6.25 -1.90
C GLY A 15 2.71 -6.07 -3.13
N LYS A 16 3.78 -6.86 -3.23
CA LYS A 16 4.63 -6.95 -4.42
C LYS A 16 4.84 -8.39 -4.77
N PHE A 17 4.53 -8.74 -6.02
CA PHE A 17 4.70 -10.09 -6.52
C PHE A 17 5.55 -10.09 -7.79
N THR A 18 6.28 -11.18 -7.99
CA THR A 18 7.03 -11.47 -9.21
C THR A 18 6.49 -12.77 -9.78
N ILE A 19 6.11 -12.75 -11.04
CA ILE A 19 5.66 -13.93 -11.78
C ILE A 19 6.70 -14.18 -12.85
N LYS A 20 7.35 -15.33 -12.80
CA LYS A 20 8.25 -15.84 -13.82
C LYS A 20 7.55 -16.98 -14.56
N VAL A 21 7.65 -16.98 -15.86
CA VAL A 21 7.10 -18.00 -16.73
C VAL A 21 8.25 -18.62 -17.52
N THR A 22 8.30 -19.94 -17.54
CA THR A 22 9.20 -20.71 -18.38
C THR A 22 8.39 -21.49 -19.40
N GLY A 23 8.79 -21.40 -20.65
CA GLY A 23 8.24 -22.12 -21.79
C GLY A 23 9.31 -22.99 -22.45
N LYS A 24 9.21 -23.12 -23.77
CA LYS A 24 10.16 -23.91 -24.59
C LYS A 24 10.54 -23.10 -25.83
N PRO A 25 11.84 -22.84 -26.05
CA PRO A 25 12.27 -22.11 -27.24
C PRO A 25 12.14 -22.95 -28.51
N ALA A 26 11.89 -22.29 -29.64
CA ALA A 26 11.96 -22.87 -30.97
C ALA A 26 12.17 -21.76 -32.01
N HIS A 27 12.62 -22.11 -33.22
CA HIS A 27 12.70 -21.12 -34.31
C HIS A 27 11.29 -20.82 -34.84
N ALA A 28 10.88 -19.55 -34.74
CA ALA A 28 9.50 -19.13 -35.03
C ALA A 28 9.05 -19.40 -36.49
N GLY A 29 9.98 -19.50 -37.44
CA GLY A 29 9.68 -19.72 -38.84
C GLY A 29 9.96 -21.11 -39.36
N LEU A 30 10.71 -21.94 -38.62
CA LEU A 30 11.07 -23.30 -39.06
C LEU A 30 10.24 -24.41 -38.37
N ASN A 31 10.19 -24.39 -37.06
CA ASN A 31 9.52 -25.42 -36.25
C ASN A 31 8.73 -24.78 -35.09
N PRO A 32 7.79 -23.88 -35.36
CA PRO A 32 7.07 -23.15 -34.31
C PRO A 32 6.28 -24.07 -33.37
N GLU A 33 5.79 -25.21 -33.88
CA GLU A 33 5.03 -26.23 -33.12
C GLU A 33 5.87 -26.94 -32.05
N MET A 34 7.20 -26.85 -32.13
CA MET A 34 8.11 -27.41 -31.12
C MET A 34 8.32 -26.49 -29.93
N GLY A 35 7.91 -25.24 -30.04
CA GLY A 35 8.04 -24.22 -29.01
C GLY A 35 6.78 -24.02 -28.18
N VAL A 36 6.95 -23.42 -26.99
CA VAL A 36 5.85 -22.97 -26.12
C VAL A 36 6.22 -21.60 -25.58
N SER A 37 5.46 -20.57 -25.97
CA SER A 37 5.81 -19.19 -25.68
C SER A 37 5.50 -18.78 -24.23
N ALA A 38 6.54 -18.45 -23.48
CA ALA A 38 6.40 -17.86 -22.16
C ALA A 38 5.71 -16.49 -22.19
N ILE A 39 5.89 -15.70 -23.26
CA ILE A 39 5.23 -14.38 -23.41
C ILE A 39 3.72 -14.57 -23.60
N VAL A 40 3.28 -15.55 -24.38
CA VAL A 40 1.84 -15.82 -24.57
C VAL A 40 1.21 -16.25 -23.24
N GLU A 41 1.85 -17.13 -22.50
CA GLU A 41 1.39 -17.53 -21.15
C GLU A 41 1.30 -16.34 -20.22
N LEU A 42 2.35 -15.50 -20.14
CA LEU A 42 2.36 -14.33 -19.28
C LEU A 42 1.26 -13.33 -19.67
N SER A 43 1.01 -13.14 -20.97
CA SER A 43 -0.04 -12.23 -21.44
C SER A 43 -1.44 -12.62 -20.95
N TYR A 44 -1.71 -13.92 -20.86
CA TYR A 44 -2.95 -14.44 -20.28
C TYR A 44 -3.04 -14.10 -18.78
N HIS A 45 -1.98 -14.35 -18.03
CA HIS A 45 -1.95 -14.04 -16.60
C HIS A 45 -2.03 -12.53 -16.30
N ILE A 46 -1.48 -11.68 -17.17
CA ILE A 46 -1.64 -10.21 -17.03
C ILE A 46 -3.12 -9.82 -17.11
N GLN A 47 -3.90 -10.40 -18.04
CA GLN A 47 -5.33 -10.12 -18.14
C GLN A 47 -6.11 -10.65 -16.93
N GLN A 48 -5.75 -11.85 -16.44
CA GLN A 48 -6.34 -12.42 -15.24
C GLN A 48 -6.04 -11.56 -14.00
N LEU A 49 -4.81 -11.10 -13.83
CA LEU A 49 -4.43 -10.18 -12.76
C LEU A 49 -5.18 -8.85 -12.84
N PHE A 50 -5.32 -8.30 -14.05
CA PHE A 50 -6.07 -7.06 -14.23
C PHE A 50 -7.53 -7.20 -13.82
N SER A 51 -8.15 -8.37 -14.02
CA SER A 51 -9.53 -8.64 -13.61
C SER A 51 -9.76 -8.69 -12.10
N LEU A 52 -8.68 -8.76 -11.29
CA LEU A 52 -8.74 -8.70 -9.83
C LEU A 52 -8.89 -7.27 -9.29
N ASN A 53 -8.83 -6.24 -10.15
CA ASN A 53 -9.10 -4.87 -9.72
C ASN A 53 -10.56 -4.72 -9.28
N ASP A 54 -10.75 -4.10 -8.12
CA ASP A 54 -12.05 -3.67 -7.61
C ASP A 54 -11.89 -2.26 -7.02
N PHE A 55 -12.13 -1.26 -7.87
CA PHE A 55 -11.93 0.14 -7.49
C PHE A 55 -12.96 0.61 -6.46
N GLU A 56 -14.14 -0.02 -6.37
CA GLU A 56 -15.15 0.29 -5.36
C GLU A 56 -14.69 -0.15 -3.98
N LYS A 57 -14.09 -1.34 -3.87
CA LYS A 57 -13.42 -1.80 -2.65
C LYS A 57 -12.03 -1.17 -2.45
N GLY A 58 -11.52 -0.45 -3.45
CA GLY A 58 -10.20 0.16 -3.43
C GLY A 58 -9.06 -0.84 -3.60
N ILE A 59 -9.34 -2.01 -4.17
CA ILE A 59 -8.34 -3.02 -4.57
C ILE A 59 -7.74 -2.58 -5.90
N THR A 60 -6.41 -2.49 -5.95
CA THR A 60 -5.68 -2.23 -7.19
C THR A 60 -4.59 -3.26 -7.40
N VAL A 61 -4.57 -3.86 -8.59
CA VAL A 61 -3.57 -4.83 -9.05
C VAL A 61 -2.95 -4.28 -10.32
N ASN A 62 -1.70 -3.88 -10.26
CA ASN A 62 -0.99 -3.25 -11.36
C ASN A 62 0.23 -4.06 -11.78
N VAL A 63 0.23 -4.56 -13.01
CA VAL A 63 1.43 -5.13 -13.62
C VAL A 63 2.28 -3.97 -14.18
N GLY A 64 3.20 -3.48 -13.35
CA GLY A 64 3.99 -2.28 -13.64
C GLY A 64 5.23 -2.53 -14.50
N MET A 65 5.70 -3.78 -14.56
CA MET A 65 6.89 -4.14 -15.35
C MET A 65 6.69 -5.52 -15.99
N ILE A 66 7.13 -5.64 -17.26
CA ILE A 66 7.21 -6.90 -17.98
C ILE A 66 8.54 -7.00 -18.72
N GLN A 67 9.07 -8.20 -18.81
CA GLN A 67 10.25 -8.57 -19.60
C GLN A 67 10.03 -9.93 -20.21
N GLY A 68 10.60 -10.21 -21.40
CA GLY A 68 10.51 -11.55 -21.99
C GLY A 68 11.07 -11.63 -23.40
N GLY A 69 11.45 -12.86 -23.78
CA GLY A 69 12.04 -13.16 -25.08
C GLY A 69 13.47 -12.66 -25.25
N SER A 70 14.13 -13.18 -26.27
CA SER A 70 15.52 -12.85 -26.61
C SER A 70 15.65 -12.28 -28.03
N SER A 71 14.81 -12.74 -28.97
CA SER A 71 14.83 -12.32 -30.38
C SER A 71 13.45 -12.52 -31.01
N ALA A 72 13.11 -11.69 -32.01
CA ALA A 72 11.83 -11.75 -32.70
C ALA A 72 11.58 -13.06 -33.47
N ASN A 73 12.64 -13.78 -33.88
CA ASN A 73 12.56 -15.04 -34.60
C ASN A 73 12.70 -16.29 -33.70
N VAL A 74 12.64 -16.10 -32.38
CA VAL A 74 12.70 -17.18 -31.37
C VAL A 74 11.44 -17.15 -30.53
N ILE A 75 10.77 -18.30 -30.37
CA ILE A 75 9.66 -18.43 -29.40
C ILE A 75 10.25 -18.24 -28.00
N ALA A 76 9.66 -17.31 -27.24
CA ALA A 76 10.19 -16.88 -25.97
C ALA A 76 10.21 -18.03 -24.95
N GLU A 77 11.40 -18.38 -24.46
CA GLU A 77 11.60 -19.37 -23.41
C GLU A 77 11.22 -18.83 -22.04
N GLU A 78 11.53 -17.54 -21.79
CA GLU A 78 11.30 -16.93 -20.49
C GLU A 78 10.53 -15.60 -20.61
N SER A 79 9.70 -15.32 -19.60
CA SER A 79 9.11 -14.03 -19.39
C SER A 79 8.87 -13.76 -17.90
N LYS A 80 8.77 -12.48 -17.53
CA LYS A 80 8.63 -12.05 -16.14
C LYS A 80 7.74 -10.83 -16.05
N ALA A 81 6.87 -10.80 -15.03
CA ALA A 81 6.11 -9.63 -14.63
C ALA A 81 6.37 -9.26 -13.17
N VAL A 82 6.29 -7.96 -12.86
CA VAL A 82 6.28 -7.44 -11.49
C VAL A 82 4.96 -6.73 -11.25
N VAL A 83 4.29 -7.13 -10.17
CA VAL A 83 2.94 -6.70 -9.81
C VAL A 83 2.97 -5.93 -8.50
N ASP A 84 2.39 -4.73 -8.48
CA ASP A 84 2.09 -3.94 -7.28
C ASP A 84 0.61 -4.11 -6.94
N VAL A 85 0.32 -4.41 -5.68
CA VAL A 85 -1.03 -4.60 -5.16
C VAL A 85 -1.28 -3.63 -4.01
N ARG A 86 -2.46 -2.99 -4.02
CA ARG A 86 -2.89 -2.12 -2.92
C ARG A 86 -4.29 -2.51 -2.47
N VAL A 87 -4.47 -2.64 -1.14
CA VAL A 87 -5.74 -3.02 -0.52
C VAL A 87 -5.99 -2.24 0.77
N HIS A 88 -7.26 -2.14 1.21
CA HIS A 88 -7.62 -1.39 2.41
C HIS A 88 -7.65 -2.22 3.70
N ASN A 89 -7.80 -3.52 3.62
CA ASN A 89 -7.97 -4.41 4.77
C ASN A 89 -7.23 -5.74 4.58
N MET A 90 -7.08 -6.49 5.67
CA MET A 90 -6.37 -7.78 5.68
C MET A 90 -7.13 -8.91 5.00
N GLU A 91 -8.45 -8.84 4.91
CA GLU A 91 -9.27 -9.83 4.21
C GLU A 91 -8.99 -9.78 2.72
N ASP A 92 -9.07 -8.58 2.12
CA ASP A 92 -8.71 -8.37 0.72
C ASP A 92 -7.24 -8.70 0.44
N ALA A 93 -6.33 -8.39 1.38
CA ALA A 93 -4.91 -8.74 1.24
C ALA A 93 -4.73 -10.24 1.09
N ARG A 94 -5.31 -11.03 1.98
CA ARG A 94 -5.25 -12.51 1.95
C ARG A 94 -5.92 -13.08 0.71
N PHE A 95 -7.06 -12.53 0.32
CA PHE A 95 -7.78 -12.95 -0.88
C PHE A 95 -6.91 -12.77 -2.13
N ILE A 96 -6.40 -11.56 -2.37
CA ILE A 96 -5.59 -11.25 -3.55
C ILE A 96 -4.25 -12.02 -3.54
N GLU A 97 -3.60 -12.13 -2.39
CA GLU A 97 -2.37 -12.93 -2.25
C GLU A 97 -2.62 -14.39 -2.63
N ASN A 98 -3.71 -14.97 -2.15
CA ASN A 98 -4.11 -16.34 -2.49
C ASN A 98 -4.41 -16.51 -3.99
N GLU A 99 -5.15 -15.58 -4.59
CA GLU A 99 -5.45 -15.59 -6.03
C GLU A 99 -4.16 -15.56 -6.88
N ILE A 100 -3.20 -14.70 -6.51
CA ILE A 100 -1.94 -14.56 -7.25
C ILE A 100 -1.04 -15.80 -7.05
N LEU A 101 -0.82 -16.24 -5.81
CA LEU A 101 0.09 -17.35 -5.52
C LEU A 101 -0.41 -18.71 -6.03
N ASN A 102 -1.73 -18.84 -6.26
CA ASN A 102 -2.34 -20.07 -6.77
C ASN A 102 -2.60 -20.08 -8.29
N LEU A 103 -2.13 -19.08 -9.04
CA LEU A 103 -2.19 -19.11 -10.50
C LEU A 103 -1.58 -20.42 -11.03
N LYS A 104 -2.23 -20.98 -12.05
CA LYS A 104 -1.79 -22.24 -12.68
C LYS A 104 -1.49 -22.01 -14.14
N PRO A 105 -0.48 -22.69 -14.72
CA PRO A 105 -0.23 -22.62 -16.14
C PRO A 105 -1.48 -22.94 -16.95
N LYS A 106 -1.79 -22.11 -17.94
CA LYS A 106 -2.89 -22.31 -18.88
C LYS A 106 -2.46 -23.16 -20.07
N HIS A 107 -1.26 -22.90 -20.59
CA HIS A 107 -0.75 -23.59 -21.76
C HIS A 107 0.13 -24.78 -21.35
N LYS A 108 -0.18 -25.95 -21.92
CA LYS A 108 0.63 -27.16 -21.68
C LYS A 108 2.08 -26.93 -22.11
N GLY A 109 3.02 -27.24 -21.23
CA GLY A 109 4.45 -27.07 -21.49
C GLY A 109 5.04 -25.77 -20.98
N THR A 110 4.24 -24.93 -20.29
CA THR A 110 4.74 -23.81 -19.49
C THR A 110 4.79 -24.16 -18.02
N SER A 111 5.60 -23.44 -17.26
CA SER A 111 5.63 -23.45 -15.79
C SER A 111 5.63 -22.02 -15.23
N LEU A 112 5.09 -21.88 -14.02
CA LEU A 112 5.06 -20.62 -13.28
C LEU A 112 5.88 -20.75 -12.01
N GLU A 113 6.68 -19.72 -11.71
CA GLU A 113 7.29 -19.48 -10.42
C GLU A 113 6.78 -18.13 -9.92
N ILE A 114 6.13 -18.10 -8.76
CA ILE A 114 5.51 -16.90 -8.21
C ILE A 114 6.06 -16.64 -6.83
N GLU A 115 6.63 -15.46 -6.64
CA GLU A 115 7.22 -15.02 -5.40
C GLU A 115 6.60 -13.69 -4.98
N GLY A 116 6.53 -13.44 -3.67
CA GLY A 116 6.10 -12.17 -3.12
C GLY A 116 5.06 -12.30 -2.04
N GLY A 117 4.40 -11.19 -1.74
CA GLY A 117 3.39 -11.08 -0.69
C GLY A 117 3.23 -9.64 -0.23
N PHE A 118 2.47 -9.43 0.85
CA PHE A 118 2.29 -8.12 1.47
C PHE A 118 3.43 -7.80 2.42
N GLY A 119 4.43 -7.06 1.94
CA GLY A 119 5.54 -6.56 2.77
C GLY A 119 5.12 -5.46 3.75
N ARG A 120 4.00 -4.77 3.46
CA ARG A 120 3.35 -3.82 4.37
C ARG A 120 1.86 -4.14 4.46
N PRO A 121 1.37 -4.62 5.62
CA PRO A 121 -0.06 -4.87 5.82
C PRO A 121 -0.85 -3.56 5.76
N PRO A 122 -2.16 -3.57 5.50
CA PRO A 122 -2.98 -2.37 5.59
C PRO A 122 -3.06 -1.86 7.05
N MET A 123 -3.02 -0.54 7.21
CA MET A 123 -3.39 0.12 8.46
C MET A 123 -4.90 0.38 8.42
N GLU A 124 -5.66 -0.42 9.12
CA GLU A 124 -7.12 -0.32 9.15
C GLU A 124 -7.61 0.69 10.20
N ARG A 125 -8.83 1.22 10.01
CA ARG A 125 -9.52 2.07 11.00
C ARG A 125 -10.09 1.24 12.15
N THR A 126 -9.23 0.59 12.92
CA THR A 126 -9.63 -0.18 14.08
C THR A 126 -10.18 0.73 15.20
N ALA A 127 -10.96 0.17 16.12
CA ALA A 127 -11.47 0.91 17.27
C ALA A 127 -10.34 1.56 18.10
N ARG A 128 -9.19 0.87 18.24
CA ARG A 128 -8.02 1.41 18.94
C ARG A 128 -7.38 2.59 18.22
N ASN A 129 -7.30 2.56 16.87
CA ASN A 129 -6.79 3.68 16.08
C ASN A 129 -7.74 4.88 16.12
N GLN A 130 -9.07 4.61 16.16
CA GLN A 130 -10.08 5.67 16.30
C GLN A 130 -10.07 6.33 17.68
N LYS A 131 -9.67 5.63 18.75
CA LYS A 131 -9.46 6.25 20.07
C LYS A 131 -8.34 7.29 20.01
N LEU A 132 -7.20 6.99 19.41
CA LEU A 132 -6.10 7.96 19.20
C LEU A 132 -6.54 9.15 18.34
N TRP A 133 -7.32 8.90 17.29
CA TRP A 133 -7.89 9.96 16.48
C TRP A 133 -8.80 10.88 17.30
N THR A 134 -9.68 10.31 18.12
CA THR A 134 -10.60 11.08 18.97
C THR A 134 -9.82 11.96 19.96
N LEU A 135 -8.74 11.42 20.55
CA LEU A 135 -7.84 12.20 21.39
C LEU A 135 -7.18 13.35 20.62
N ALA A 136 -6.59 13.06 19.46
CA ALA A 136 -5.97 14.09 18.62
C ALA A 136 -6.98 15.19 18.23
N LYS A 137 -8.22 14.80 17.90
CA LYS A 137 -9.29 15.74 17.55
C LYS A 137 -9.69 16.63 18.73
N SER A 138 -9.74 16.09 19.97
CA SER A 138 -10.04 16.89 21.16
C SER A 138 -8.91 17.85 21.50
N ILE A 139 -7.65 17.44 21.38
CA ILE A 139 -6.49 18.33 21.53
C ILE A 139 -6.50 19.41 20.45
N GLY A 140 -6.79 19.04 19.20
CA GLY A 140 -6.92 20.00 18.11
C GLY A 140 -7.94 21.10 18.42
N LYS A 141 -9.09 20.75 18.99
CA LYS A 141 -10.09 21.76 19.44
C LYS A 141 -9.54 22.73 20.47
N VAL A 142 -8.73 22.25 21.43
CA VAL A 142 -8.09 23.13 22.43
C VAL A 142 -7.09 24.09 21.77
N MET A 143 -6.46 23.63 20.67
CA MET A 143 -5.52 24.43 19.86
C MET A 143 -6.22 25.27 18.78
N GLU A 144 -7.56 25.33 18.77
CA GLU A 144 -8.36 25.99 17.73
C GLU A 144 -8.07 25.46 16.30
N LEU A 145 -7.73 24.16 16.18
CA LEU A 145 -7.46 23.49 14.93
C LEU A 145 -8.62 22.59 14.53
N GLU A 146 -9.07 22.71 13.29
CA GLU A 146 -9.98 21.75 12.66
C GLU A 146 -9.18 20.60 12.05
N LEU A 147 -9.03 19.50 12.80
CA LEU A 147 -8.35 18.31 12.32
C LEU A 147 -9.31 17.40 11.56
N GLU A 148 -8.86 16.90 10.43
CA GLU A 148 -9.54 15.89 9.65
C GLU A 148 -8.74 14.60 9.59
N GLN A 149 -9.45 13.48 9.36
CA GLN A 149 -8.82 12.18 9.13
C GLN A 149 -8.91 11.76 7.66
N ALA A 150 -7.94 11.01 7.19
CA ALA A 150 -7.90 10.50 5.83
C ALA A 150 -7.32 9.08 5.75
N THR A 151 -7.58 8.44 4.61
CA THR A 151 -6.87 7.23 4.17
C THR A 151 -5.73 7.63 3.23
N ALA A 152 -4.54 7.07 3.42
CA ALA A 152 -3.42 7.27 2.50
C ALA A 152 -3.22 6.06 1.58
N GLY A 153 -2.94 6.31 0.30
CA GLY A 153 -2.61 5.28 -0.69
C GLY A 153 -1.20 4.71 -0.55
N GLY A 154 -0.26 5.52 0.00
CA GLY A 154 1.12 5.11 0.26
C GLY A 154 1.30 4.49 1.64
N GLY A 155 2.32 3.63 1.79
CA GLY A 155 2.67 3.02 3.06
C GLY A 155 3.58 3.89 3.92
N SER A 156 3.61 3.57 5.21
CA SER A 156 4.55 4.08 6.22
C SER A 156 4.79 2.99 7.27
N ASP A 157 5.61 3.29 8.27
CA ASP A 157 5.79 2.38 9.40
C ASP A 157 4.52 2.22 10.23
N GLY A 158 3.58 3.19 10.14
CA GLY A 158 2.24 3.08 10.70
C GLY A 158 1.46 1.85 10.24
N ASN A 159 1.72 1.34 9.03
CA ASN A 159 1.17 0.08 8.55
C ASN A 159 1.58 -1.09 9.46
N THR A 160 2.85 -1.17 9.82
CA THR A 160 3.38 -2.25 10.67
C THR A 160 2.98 -2.05 12.13
N THR A 161 3.14 -0.85 12.69
CA THR A 161 2.82 -0.58 14.09
C THR A 161 1.36 -0.81 14.40
N SER A 162 0.45 -0.49 13.46
CA SER A 162 -1.00 -0.69 13.65
C SER A 162 -1.43 -2.15 13.76
N MET A 163 -0.57 -3.11 13.41
CA MET A 163 -0.84 -4.53 13.66
C MET A 163 -0.79 -4.87 15.15
N TYR A 164 0.02 -4.16 15.91
CA TYR A 164 0.33 -4.50 17.30
C TYR A 164 -0.28 -3.53 18.31
N THR A 165 -0.36 -2.24 17.97
CA THR A 165 -0.80 -1.20 18.89
C THR A 165 -1.69 -0.16 18.21
N ALA A 166 -2.34 0.69 19.02
CA ALA A 166 -3.04 1.86 18.53
C ALA A 166 -2.07 2.78 17.75
N THR A 167 -2.43 3.15 16.55
CA THR A 167 -1.58 3.93 15.67
C THR A 167 -2.35 5.08 15.04
N LEU A 168 -1.76 6.27 15.09
CA LEU A 168 -2.18 7.47 14.38
C LEU A 168 -0.98 7.99 13.61
N ASP A 169 -1.15 8.24 12.33
CA ASP A 169 -0.06 8.63 11.44
C ASP A 169 -0.37 9.99 10.76
N GLY A 170 0.61 10.55 10.05
CA GLY A 170 0.48 11.86 9.44
C GLY A 170 0.59 13.04 10.41
N LEU A 171 1.20 12.82 11.59
CA LEU A 171 1.46 13.85 12.60
C LEU A 171 2.61 14.80 12.22
N GLY A 172 3.39 14.47 11.19
CA GLY A 172 4.46 15.34 10.71
C GLY A 172 3.93 16.63 10.08
N THR A 173 4.87 17.46 9.67
CA THR A 173 4.56 18.78 9.10
C THR A 173 3.70 18.72 7.85
N VAL A 174 3.03 19.82 7.53
CA VAL A 174 2.23 20.00 6.32
C VAL A 174 3.13 20.56 5.21
N GLY A 175 3.01 20.02 4.01
CA GLY A 175 3.79 20.43 2.85
C GLY A 175 3.44 19.59 1.64
N ASP A 176 4.15 19.80 0.54
CA ASP A 176 3.92 19.10 -0.72
C ASP A 176 5.23 18.73 -1.41
N GLY A 177 5.12 18.03 -2.54
CA GLY A 177 6.26 17.61 -3.34
C GLY A 177 7.09 16.48 -2.75
N ALA A 178 6.49 15.61 -1.91
CA ALA A 178 7.20 14.48 -1.31
C ALA A 178 7.96 13.65 -2.35
N HIS A 179 9.27 13.43 -2.10
CA HIS A 179 10.23 12.77 -3.00
C HIS A 179 10.58 13.56 -4.28
N ALA A 180 10.12 14.80 -4.43
CA ALA A 180 10.46 15.66 -5.55
C ALA A 180 11.51 16.72 -5.16
N ARG A 181 12.23 17.27 -6.16
CA ARG A 181 13.24 18.32 -5.91
C ARG A 181 12.66 19.61 -5.36
N HIS A 182 11.36 19.83 -5.54
CA HIS A 182 10.62 21.01 -5.04
C HIS A 182 9.85 20.72 -3.75
N GLU A 183 10.21 19.68 -3.02
CA GLU A 183 9.60 19.37 -1.72
C GLU A 183 9.73 20.55 -0.76
N PHE A 184 8.62 20.92 -0.12
CA PHE A 184 8.57 22.03 0.84
C PHE A 184 7.65 21.75 2.02
N ILE A 185 7.83 22.53 3.08
CA ILE A 185 6.96 22.54 4.26
C ILE A 185 6.51 23.97 4.58
N PHE A 186 5.34 24.10 5.21
CA PHE A 186 4.89 25.37 5.78
C PHE A 186 5.46 25.53 7.19
N LYS A 187 6.23 26.60 7.43
CA LYS A 187 6.91 26.84 8.72
C LYS A 187 5.92 26.97 9.88
N GLU A 188 4.80 27.68 9.69
CA GLU A 188 3.75 27.87 10.68
C GLU A 188 3.13 26.52 11.07
N LYS A 189 2.92 25.64 10.09
CA LYS A 189 2.39 24.30 10.31
C LYS A 189 3.38 23.36 11.00
N PHE A 190 4.67 23.63 10.92
CA PHE A 190 5.67 22.89 11.66
C PHE A 190 5.51 23.08 13.17
N ILE A 191 5.35 24.32 13.64
CA ILE A 191 5.13 24.64 15.05
C ILE A 191 3.80 24.03 15.52
N GLU A 192 2.73 24.25 14.77
CA GLU A 192 1.40 23.68 15.04
C GLU A 192 1.46 22.16 15.27
N ARG A 193 2.13 21.42 14.34
CA ARG A 193 2.24 19.96 14.42
C ARG A 193 3.13 19.47 15.54
N THR A 194 4.21 20.19 15.83
CA THR A 194 5.07 19.89 16.97
C THR A 194 4.33 20.05 18.30
N THR A 195 3.53 21.10 18.44
CA THR A 195 2.68 21.32 19.63
C THR A 195 1.63 20.22 19.77
N LEU A 196 0.94 19.87 18.68
CA LEU A 196 -0.04 18.78 18.69
C LEU A 196 0.60 17.45 19.13
N LEU A 197 1.78 17.12 18.60
CA LEU A 197 2.51 15.91 18.97
C LEU A 197 2.93 15.93 20.44
N ALA A 198 3.47 17.06 20.93
CA ALA A 198 3.85 17.22 22.32
C ALA A 198 2.66 17.04 23.28
N MET A 199 1.51 17.62 22.96
CA MET A 199 0.29 17.44 23.75
C MET A 199 -0.23 16.00 23.72
N LEU A 200 -0.16 15.32 22.56
CA LEU A 200 -0.50 13.90 22.45
C LEU A 200 0.39 13.01 23.32
N LEU A 201 1.70 13.28 23.33
CA LEU A 201 2.68 12.52 24.13
C LEU A 201 2.54 12.79 25.64
N SER A 202 2.02 13.96 26.01
CA SER A 202 1.80 14.35 27.41
C SER A 202 0.40 13.97 27.92
N ALA A 203 -0.46 13.43 27.08
CA ALA A 203 -1.80 13.02 27.47
C ALA A 203 -1.72 11.78 28.39
N GLU A 204 -2.35 11.87 29.57
CA GLU A 204 -2.48 10.74 30.48
C GLU A 204 -3.35 9.64 29.84
N ASP A 205 -3.01 8.41 30.08
CA ASP A 205 -3.46 7.13 29.52
C ASP A 205 -4.77 7.09 28.71
N ILE A 206 -4.66 6.58 27.49
CA ILE A 206 -5.77 6.44 26.51
C ILE A 206 -6.83 5.42 26.98
N GLY A 207 -6.59 4.75 28.10
CA GLY A 207 -7.46 3.71 28.68
C GLY A 207 -8.61 4.23 29.56
N GLN A 208 -8.55 5.43 30.08
CA GLN A 208 -9.61 6.03 30.92
C GLN A 208 -10.39 7.09 30.11
N GLU A 209 -11.68 7.24 30.36
CA GLU A 209 -12.51 8.31 29.79
C GLU A 209 -11.87 9.66 30.12
N MET A 210 -11.29 10.32 29.09
CA MET A 210 -10.58 11.57 29.29
C MET A 210 -11.54 12.71 29.56
N THR A 211 -11.63 13.12 30.80
CA THR A 211 -12.06 14.45 31.17
C THR A 211 -10.83 15.37 31.06
N ILE A 212 -10.70 16.07 29.93
CA ILE A 212 -9.67 17.11 29.78
C ILE A 212 -9.98 18.20 30.78
N ASN A 213 -9.24 18.24 31.87
CA ASN A 213 -9.38 19.30 32.88
C ASN A 213 -8.64 20.55 32.34
N SER A 214 -9.40 21.38 31.59
CA SER A 214 -8.90 22.59 30.93
C SER A 214 -8.24 23.62 31.87
N LYS A 215 -8.31 23.39 33.17
CA LYS A 215 -7.69 24.26 34.20
C LYS A 215 -6.21 23.99 34.49
N LYS A 216 -5.60 22.90 33.96
CA LYS A 216 -4.19 22.55 34.21
C LYS A 216 -3.20 22.95 33.13
N ILE A 217 -3.66 23.50 32.01
CA ILE A 217 -2.81 23.82 30.85
C ILE A 217 -2.34 25.29 30.82
N ILE A 218 -2.82 26.12 31.77
CA ILE A 218 -2.49 27.57 31.85
C ILE A 218 -1.83 27.89 33.20
N ALA A 219 -0.94 27.05 33.68
CA ALA A 219 -0.11 27.37 34.85
C ALA A 219 1.36 27.22 34.51
#